data_84a1eb1bbc3395ca0f243027eb722ab2
#
_entry.id   84a1eb1bbc3395ca0f243027eb722ab2
#
_cell.length_a   1.000
_cell.length_b   1.000
_cell.length_c   1.000
_cell.angle_alpha   90.00
_cell.angle_beta   90.00
_cell.angle_gamma   90.00
#
_symmetry.space_group_name_H-M   'P 1'
#
loop_
_entity.id
_entity.type
_entity.pdbx_description
1 polymer ?
#
loop_
_entity_poly.entity_id
_entity_poly.type
_entity_poly.pdbx_seq_one_letter_code
_entity_poly.pdbx_strand_id
1 'polypeptide(L)'
;VDHECAIGDYVHISPHSTLCGNVKVGEGAWIGAGSTVIPGVTIGRWCVIGAGSVVTKDIPDGVLAVGNRCKIIKSLDVSVLIKANE
;
A
#
# COMPACT_ATOMS: atom_id res chain seq x y z
N VAL A 1 11.28 -1.07 -5.77
CA VAL A 1 11.29 0.08 -4.84
C VAL A 1 12.38 1.05 -5.27
N ASP A 2 12.00 2.30 -5.51
CA ASP A 2 12.96 3.32 -5.89
C ASP A 2 13.63 3.90 -4.62
N HIS A 3 14.76 4.61 -4.81
CA HIS A 3 15.38 5.30 -3.68
C HIS A 3 14.48 6.45 -3.21
N GLU A 4 14.74 6.93 -1.99
CA GLU A 4 13.94 7.96 -1.31
C GLU A 4 12.51 7.51 -0.95
N CYS A 5 12.20 6.24 -1.08
CA CYS A 5 10.97 5.70 -0.53
C CYS A 5 11.11 5.48 0.98
N ALA A 6 10.09 5.82 1.73
CA ALA A 6 10.03 5.57 3.16
C ALA A 6 9.08 4.40 3.41
N ILE A 7 9.61 3.28 3.87
CA ILE A 7 8.83 2.05 4.08
C ILE A 7 8.76 1.77 5.58
N GLY A 8 7.57 1.69 6.11
CA GLY A 8 7.35 1.38 7.53
C GLY A 8 7.61 -0.08 7.88
N ASP A 9 7.46 -0.42 9.17
CA ASP A 9 7.63 -1.79 9.65
C ASP A 9 6.47 -2.68 9.19
N TYR A 10 6.73 -3.97 9.05
CA TYR A 10 5.74 -4.99 8.67
C TYR A 10 5.09 -4.77 7.31
N VAL A 11 5.67 -3.95 6.46
CA VAL A 11 5.16 -3.73 5.10
C VAL A 11 5.48 -4.96 4.24
N HIS A 12 4.47 -5.42 3.50
CA HIS A 12 4.66 -6.48 2.52
C HIS A 12 4.52 -5.91 1.11
N ILE A 13 5.59 -5.99 0.33
CA ILE A 13 5.59 -5.56 -1.06
C ILE A 13 5.75 -6.80 -1.93
N SER A 14 4.69 -7.16 -2.63
CA SER A 14 4.66 -8.38 -3.44
C SER A 14 5.52 -8.27 -4.70
N PRO A 15 5.88 -9.41 -5.34
CA PRO A 15 6.70 -9.40 -6.54
C PRO A 15 6.13 -8.54 -7.67
N HIS A 16 7.03 -7.96 -8.45
CA HIS A 16 6.71 -7.12 -9.61
C HIS A 16 5.95 -5.83 -9.28
N SER A 17 5.86 -5.47 -8.00
CA SER A 17 5.34 -4.16 -7.62
C SER A 17 6.39 -3.07 -7.84
N THR A 18 5.95 -1.89 -8.26
CA THR A 18 6.82 -0.74 -8.50
C THR A 18 6.42 0.41 -7.61
N LEU A 19 7.34 0.85 -6.75
CA LEU A 19 7.18 2.08 -5.98
C LEU A 19 8.09 3.13 -6.58
N CYS A 20 7.51 4.17 -7.13
CA CYS A 20 8.26 5.27 -7.72
C CYS A 20 8.87 6.17 -6.64
N GLY A 21 9.65 7.18 -7.05
CA GLY A 21 10.38 8.03 -6.11
C GLY A 21 9.48 8.77 -5.10
N ASN A 22 9.97 8.97 -3.89
CA ASN A 22 9.30 9.69 -2.81
C ASN A 22 7.97 9.09 -2.36
N VAL A 23 7.75 7.80 -2.58
CA VAL A 23 6.58 7.10 -2.05
C VAL A 23 6.80 6.79 -0.58
N LYS A 24 5.77 7.03 0.23
CA LYS A 24 5.77 6.68 1.65
C LYS A 24 4.74 5.58 1.89
N VAL A 25 5.16 4.52 2.57
CA VAL A 25 4.28 3.39 2.88
C VAL A 25 4.23 3.21 4.39
N GLY A 26 3.04 3.32 4.94
CA GLY A 26 2.83 3.22 6.38
C GLY A 26 2.98 1.79 6.90
N GLU A 27 3.16 1.68 8.22
CA GLU A 27 3.34 0.40 8.91
C GLU A 27 2.25 -0.60 8.53
N GLY A 28 2.66 -1.84 8.30
CA GLY A 28 1.74 -2.95 8.06
C GLY A 28 0.97 -2.94 6.74
N ALA A 29 1.27 -2.02 5.83
CA ALA A 29 0.61 -1.98 4.54
C ALA A 29 1.00 -3.18 3.68
N TRP A 30 0.06 -3.63 2.87
CA TRP A 30 0.26 -4.77 1.97
C TRP A 30 0.06 -4.29 0.52
N ILE A 31 1.11 -4.41 -0.29
CA ILE A 31 1.06 -4.03 -1.70
C ILE A 31 0.98 -5.31 -2.55
N GLY A 32 -0.12 -5.50 -3.25
CA GLY A 32 -0.34 -6.69 -4.08
C GLY A 32 0.57 -6.75 -5.31
N ALA A 33 0.74 -7.97 -5.84
CA ALA A 33 1.66 -8.22 -6.95
C ALA A 33 1.33 -7.38 -8.19
N GLY A 34 2.37 -6.87 -8.86
CA GLY A 34 2.23 -6.10 -10.09
C GLY A 34 1.62 -4.71 -9.92
N SER A 35 1.48 -4.23 -8.70
CA SER A 35 0.94 -2.89 -8.45
C SER A 35 1.98 -1.81 -8.75
N THR A 36 1.52 -0.64 -9.14
CA THR A 36 2.38 0.52 -9.39
C THR A 36 1.90 1.70 -8.56
N VAL A 37 2.83 2.32 -7.83
CA VAL A 37 2.55 3.52 -7.05
C VAL A 37 3.31 4.68 -7.67
N ILE A 38 2.60 5.71 -8.13
CA ILE A 38 3.23 6.86 -8.80
C ILE A 38 4.03 7.71 -7.82
N PRO A 39 4.98 8.55 -8.32
CA PRO A 39 5.82 9.35 -7.42
C PRO A 39 5.03 10.24 -6.46
N GLY A 40 5.52 10.36 -5.23
CA GLY A 40 4.99 11.29 -4.23
C GLY A 40 3.75 10.83 -3.49
N VAL A 41 3.25 9.62 -3.75
CA VAL A 41 2.05 9.09 -3.09
C VAL A 41 2.38 8.56 -1.70
N THR A 42 1.48 8.79 -0.76
CA THR A 42 1.54 8.23 0.60
C THR A 42 0.48 7.13 0.74
N ILE A 43 0.91 5.94 1.13
CA ILE A 43 0.02 4.83 1.44
C ILE A 43 -0.06 4.70 2.95
N GLY A 44 -1.27 4.73 3.48
CA GLY A 44 -1.53 4.72 4.92
C GLY A 44 -1.16 3.40 5.59
N ARG A 45 -1.27 3.38 6.91
CA ARG A 45 -0.97 2.20 7.73
C ARG A 45 -2.05 1.15 7.57
N TRP A 46 -1.63 -0.12 7.60
CA TRP A 46 -2.55 -1.26 7.63
C TRP A 46 -3.56 -1.28 6.50
N CYS A 47 -3.22 -0.70 5.37
CA CYS A 47 -4.06 -0.78 4.19
C CYS A 47 -3.61 -1.93 3.28
N VAL A 48 -4.51 -2.37 2.42
CA VAL A 48 -4.23 -3.43 1.44
C VAL A 48 -4.47 -2.87 0.05
N ILE A 49 -3.46 -2.98 -0.80
CA ILE A 49 -3.57 -2.61 -2.21
C ILE A 49 -3.67 -3.91 -3.01
N GLY A 50 -4.76 -4.07 -3.75
CA GLY A 50 -4.99 -5.28 -4.54
C GLY A 50 -3.98 -5.45 -5.68
N ALA A 51 -3.78 -6.70 -6.12
CA ALA A 51 -2.84 -7.01 -7.19
C ALA A 51 -3.18 -6.26 -8.48
N GLY A 52 -2.15 -5.81 -9.19
CA GLY A 52 -2.31 -5.11 -10.47
C GLY A 52 -2.90 -3.71 -10.38
N SER A 53 -2.96 -3.14 -9.19
CA SER A 53 -3.51 -1.79 -9.00
C SER A 53 -2.53 -0.70 -9.42
N VAL A 54 -3.06 0.45 -9.84
CA VAL A 54 -2.27 1.65 -10.11
C VAL A 54 -2.70 2.73 -9.13
N VAL A 55 -1.83 3.03 -8.17
CA VAL A 55 -2.12 4.00 -7.11
C VAL A 55 -1.72 5.39 -7.56
N THR A 56 -2.70 6.25 -7.74
CA THR A 56 -2.51 7.62 -8.26
C THR A 56 -2.79 8.71 -7.24
N LYS A 57 -3.31 8.35 -6.07
CA LYS A 57 -3.63 9.29 -4.99
C LYS A 57 -3.26 8.66 -3.66
N ASP A 58 -3.11 9.50 -2.65
CA ASP A 58 -2.84 9.02 -1.29
C ASP A 58 -3.96 8.08 -0.83
N ILE A 59 -3.55 7.03 -0.13
CA ILE A 59 -4.47 6.02 0.41
C ILE A 59 -4.52 6.19 1.92
N PRO A 60 -5.72 6.39 2.50
CA PRO A 60 -5.86 6.51 3.96
C PRO A 60 -5.58 5.21 4.69
N ASP A 61 -5.42 5.29 6.00
CA ASP A 61 -5.16 4.14 6.85
C ASP A 61 -6.33 3.15 6.85
N GLY A 62 -6.01 1.86 6.95
CA GLY A 62 -6.99 0.82 7.25
C GLY A 62 -8.02 0.57 6.17
N VAL A 63 -7.68 0.70 4.90
CA VAL A 63 -8.62 0.46 3.79
C VAL A 63 -8.10 -0.58 2.81
N LEU A 64 -9.03 -1.20 2.10
CA LEU A 64 -8.73 -2.01 0.92
C LEU A 64 -8.98 -1.15 -0.33
N ALA A 65 -7.97 -1.04 -1.18
CA ALA A 65 -8.08 -0.28 -2.42
C ALA A 65 -7.56 -1.11 -3.59
N VAL A 66 -8.27 -1.10 -4.70
CA VAL A 66 -7.91 -1.91 -5.87
C VAL A 66 -8.20 -1.17 -7.17
N GLY A 67 -7.60 -1.64 -8.24
CA GLY A 67 -7.92 -1.25 -9.61
C GLY A 67 -6.94 -0.29 -10.25
N ASN A 68 -7.12 -0.10 -11.52
CA ASN A 68 -6.45 0.91 -12.33
C ASN A 68 -7.51 1.97 -12.66
N ARG A 69 -7.35 3.03 -12.13
CA ARG A 69 -6.96 3.74 -10.97
C ARG A 69 -7.44 3.09 -9.67
N CYS A 70 -6.55 3.02 -8.72
CA CYS A 70 -6.86 2.40 -7.44
C CYS A 70 -7.95 3.18 -6.71
N LYS A 71 -8.99 2.47 -6.29
CA LYS A 71 -10.12 3.04 -5.57
C LYS A 71 -10.34 2.30 -4.26
N ILE A 72 -10.74 3.04 -3.24
CA ILE A 72 -11.08 2.46 -1.94
C ILE A 72 -12.35 1.63 -2.09
N ILE A 73 -12.26 0.36 -1.72
CA ILE A 73 -13.39 -0.58 -1.77
C ILE A 73 -14.13 -0.62 -0.43
N LYS A 74 -13.36 -0.72 0.66
CA LYS A 74 -13.93 -0.81 2.00
C LYS A 74 -12.89 -0.48 3.05
N SER A 75 -13.36 -0.19 4.27
CA SER A 75 -12.50 -0.10 5.45
C SER A 75 -12.19 -1.49 5.96
N LEU A 76 -10.98 -1.68 6.50
CA LEU A 76 -10.53 -2.94 7.07
C LEU A 76 -10.55 -2.89 8.59
N ASP A 77 -10.71 -4.05 9.22
CA ASP A 77 -10.54 -4.18 10.66
C ASP A 77 -9.04 -4.21 10.96
N VAL A 78 -8.49 -3.06 11.30
CA VAL A 78 -7.05 -2.88 11.56
C VAL A 78 -6.58 -3.74 12.73
N SER A 79 -7.43 -3.96 13.73
CA SER A 79 -7.04 -4.76 14.89
C SER A 79 -6.73 -6.20 14.51
N VAL A 80 -7.45 -6.76 13.55
CA VAL A 80 -7.17 -8.10 13.03
C VAL A 80 -5.84 -8.13 12.28
N LEU A 81 -5.55 -7.10 11.48
CA LEU A 81 -4.30 -6.99 10.74
C LEU A 81 -3.09 -6.87 11.68
N ILE A 82 -3.20 -6.05 12.71
CA ILE A 82 -2.14 -5.88 13.70
C ILE A 82 -1.88 -7.20 14.40
N LYS A 83 -2.93 -7.90 14.84
CA LYS A 83 -2.80 -9.17 15.54
C LYS A 83 -2.14 -10.23 14.68
N ALA A 84 -2.44 -10.28 13.39
CA ALA A 84 -1.85 -11.23 12.47
C ALA A 84 -0.33 -11.04 12.30
N ASN A 85 0.20 -9.87 12.60
CA ASN A 85 1.62 -9.55 12.49
C ASN A 85 2.39 -9.55 13.82
N GLU A 86 1.74 -9.93 14.90
CA GLU A 86 2.38 -10.05 16.22
C GLU A 86 3.28 -11.28 16.32
#